data_e16d55912aea4968e746f8deb6abe8ca
#
_entry.id   e16d55912aea4968e746f8deb6abe8ca
#
_cell.length_a   1.000
_cell.length_b   1.000
_cell.length_c   1.000
_cell.angle_alpha   90.00
_cell.angle_beta   90.00
_cell.angle_gamma   90.00
#
_symmetry.space_group_name_H-M   'P 1'
#
loop_
_entity.id
_entity.type
_entity.pdbx_description
1 polymer ?
#
loop_
_entity_poly.entity_id
_entity_poly.type
_entity_poly.pdbx_seq_one_letter_code
_entity_poly.pdbx_strand_id
1 'polypeptide(L)'
;MSEQVPTLADFRSDTVTKATPGMRAAIAAADVGDDVYGEDPTVNALQDRMAHLTGKEAALFFPAATQSNLAAVLSHCQRGDEYIIGRNYHILINEVSGTAALGGAAPWPIETDEGGSLTAEAVREAVKEPDQHHPVTRLLCLENTVHGSPQPVDLIDDLTATARDCSL
;
A
#
# COMPACT_ATOMS: atom_id res chain seq x y z
N MET A 1 32.81 19.42 -26.95
CA MET A 1 32.68 18.67 -25.70
C MET A 1 31.32 19.02 -25.14
N SER A 2 30.36 18.12 -25.26
CA SER A 2 29.03 18.34 -24.65
C SER A 2 29.17 18.16 -23.14
N GLU A 3 28.96 19.22 -22.37
CA GLU A 3 28.77 19.13 -20.92
C GLU A 3 27.62 18.14 -20.66
N GLN A 4 27.93 17.01 -20.07
CA GLN A 4 26.91 16.12 -19.51
C GLN A 4 26.30 16.86 -18.31
N VAL A 5 25.09 17.37 -18.48
CA VAL A 5 24.26 17.83 -17.37
C VAL A 5 24.11 16.63 -16.41
N PRO A 6 24.50 16.76 -15.14
CA PRO A 6 24.36 15.67 -14.20
C PRO A 6 22.88 15.22 -14.18
N THR A 7 22.65 13.92 -14.41
CA THR A 7 21.31 13.35 -14.32
C THR A 7 20.88 13.43 -12.86
N LEU A 8 19.99 14.36 -12.54
CA LEU A 8 19.40 14.45 -11.21
C LEU A 8 18.57 13.18 -10.98
N ALA A 9 18.83 12.49 -9.88
CA ALA A 9 17.99 11.37 -9.48
C ALA A 9 16.61 11.91 -9.05
N ASP A 10 15.54 11.39 -9.63
CA ASP A 10 14.17 11.85 -9.38
C ASP A 10 13.43 10.83 -8.50
N PHE A 11 13.20 11.20 -7.26
CA PHE A 11 12.52 10.37 -6.26
C PHE A 11 11.10 10.86 -5.92
N ARG A 12 10.51 11.73 -6.76
CA ARG A 12 9.16 12.28 -6.48
C ARG A 12 8.08 11.21 -6.45
N SER A 13 8.20 10.20 -7.31
CA SER A 13 7.21 9.12 -7.45
C SER A 13 7.83 7.97 -8.25
N ASP A 14 7.40 6.75 -8.01
CA ASP A 14 7.69 5.59 -8.84
C ASP A 14 7.17 5.76 -10.27
N THR A 15 6.10 6.53 -10.46
CA THR A 15 5.50 6.81 -11.77
C THR A 15 6.40 7.58 -12.75
N VAL A 16 7.46 8.26 -12.28
CA VAL A 16 8.44 8.92 -13.15
C VAL A 16 9.52 7.97 -13.65
N THR A 17 9.60 6.75 -13.12
CA THR A 17 10.58 5.75 -13.53
C THR A 17 10.28 5.21 -14.91
N LYS A 18 11.32 4.79 -15.64
CA LYS A 18 11.20 4.24 -16.99
C LYS A 18 11.82 2.87 -17.05
N ALA A 19 11.17 1.97 -17.78
CA ALA A 19 11.72 0.64 -18.05
C ALA A 19 13.07 0.75 -18.78
N THR A 20 14.07 0.02 -18.27
CA THR A 20 15.38 -0.13 -18.93
C THR A 20 15.24 -0.88 -20.26
N PRO A 21 16.26 -0.85 -21.15
CA PRO A 21 16.23 -1.66 -22.38
C PRO A 21 16.02 -3.15 -22.10
N GLY A 22 16.66 -3.70 -21.06
CA GLY A 22 16.48 -5.09 -20.64
C GLY A 22 15.07 -5.40 -20.17
N MET A 23 14.46 -4.51 -19.36
CA MET A 23 13.06 -4.65 -18.95
C MET A 23 12.10 -4.62 -20.14
N ARG A 24 12.32 -3.73 -21.13
CA ARG A 24 11.49 -3.66 -22.33
C ARG A 24 11.61 -4.93 -23.18
N ALA A 25 12.83 -5.49 -23.29
CA ALA A 25 13.03 -6.75 -24.00
C ALA A 25 12.32 -7.92 -23.27
N ALA A 26 12.39 -7.97 -21.94
CA ALA A 26 11.68 -8.97 -21.15
C ALA A 26 10.15 -8.85 -21.30
N ILE A 27 9.60 -7.63 -21.26
CA ILE A 27 8.17 -7.38 -21.49
C ILE A 27 7.75 -7.86 -22.89
N ALA A 28 8.55 -7.57 -23.92
CA ALA A 28 8.22 -7.95 -25.29
C ALA A 28 8.33 -9.48 -25.56
N ALA A 29 9.13 -10.18 -24.77
CA ALA A 29 9.37 -11.62 -24.90
C ALA A 29 8.59 -12.46 -23.85
N ALA A 30 7.81 -11.83 -22.99
CA ALA A 30 7.06 -12.53 -21.96
C ALA A 30 6.00 -13.45 -22.59
N ASP A 31 5.94 -14.69 -22.10
CA ASP A 31 4.83 -15.58 -22.41
C ASP A 31 3.56 -15.04 -21.71
N VAL A 32 2.46 -15.07 -22.44
CA VAL A 32 1.16 -14.60 -21.97
C VAL A 32 0.12 -15.71 -22.08
N GLY A 33 -0.87 -15.67 -21.21
CA GLY A 33 -1.98 -16.60 -21.19
C GLY A 33 -3.24 -15.93 -20.64
N ASP A 34 -4.29 -16.70 -20.45
CA ASP A 34 -5.55 -16.21 -19.88
C ASP A 34 -5.44 -16.14 -18.35
N ASP A 35 -5.38 -14.91 -17.81
CA ASP A 35 -5.31 -14.67 -16.38
C ASP A 35 -6.60 -15.05 -15.63
N VAL A 36 -7.76 -14.99 -16.30
CA VAL A 36 -9.05 -15.37 -15.71
C VAL A 36 -9.08 -16.85 -15.35
N TYR A 37 -8.47 -17.70 -16.20
CA TYR A 37 -8.33 -19.13 -15.92
C TYR A 37 -7.02 -19.49 -15.16
N GLY A 38 -6.22 -18.49 -14.79
CA GLY A 38 -4.93 -18.72 -14.12
C GLY A 38 -3.88 -19.35 -15.04
N GLU A 39 -3.98 -19.13 -16.33
CA GLU A 39 -3.12 -19.74 -17.36
C GLU A 39 -2.00 -18.81 -17.85
N ASP A 40 -1.91 -17.56 -17.34
CA ASP A 40 -0.80 -16.68 -17.68
C ASP A 40 0.44 -17.06 -16.86
N PRO A 41 1.49 -17.62 -17.51
CA PRO A 41 2.65 -18.11 -16.78
C PRO A 41 3.50 -16.99 -16.19
N THR A 42 3.49 -15.81 -16.79
CA THR A 42 4.27 -14.65 -16.32
C THR A 42 3.63 -14.04 -15.08
N VAL A 43 2.30 -13.89 -15.04
CA VAL A 43 1.56 -13.42 -13.86
C VAL A 43 1.72 -14.42 -12.72
N ASN A 44 1.53 -15.72 -12.98
CA ASN A 44 1.70 -16.77 -11.96
C ASN A 44 3.09 -16.74 -11.36
N ALA A 45 4.14 -16.69 -12.18
CA ALA A 45 5.53 -16.62 -11.71
C ALA A 45 5.83 -15.36 -10.88
N LEU A 46 5.22 -14.22 -11.22
CA LEU A 46 5.32 -12.98 -10.43
C LEU A 46 4.68 -13.15 -9.06
N GLN A 47 3.46 -13.68 -9.01
CA GLN A 47 2.72 -13.91 -7.76
C GLN A 47 3.47 -14.87 -6.83
N ASP A 48 3.94 -16.02 -7.35
CA ASP A 48 4.72 -17.00 -6.60
C ASP A 48 6.01 -16.38 -6.04
N ARG A 49 6.71 -15.60 -6.87
CA ARG A 49 7.94 -14.93 -6.45
C ARG A 49 7.69 -13.91 -5.35
N MET A 50 6.62 -13.12 -5.45
CA MET A 50 6.28 -12.12 -4.44
C MET A 50 5.85 -12.77 -3.13
N ALA A 51 5.04 -13.82 -3.17
CA ALA A 51 4.68 -14.60 -1.99
C ALA A 51 5.93 -15.16 -1.29
N HIS A 52 6.87 -15.74 -2.05
CA HIS A 52 8.13 -16.24 -1.52
C HIS A 52 8.99 -15.13 -0.88
N LEU A 53 9.18 -14.00 -1.57
CA LEU A 53 10.00 -12.88 -1.09
C LEU A 53 9.46 -12.25 0.20
N THR A 54 8.14 -12.17 0.33
CA THR A 54 7.48 -11.57 1.49
C THR A 54 7.18 -12.57 2.61
N GLY A 55 7.43 -13.87 2.38
CA GLY A 55 7.09 -14.93 3.33
C GLY A 55 5.59 -15.08 3.56
N LYS A 56 4.77 -14.73 2.56
CA LYS A 56 3.31 -14.83 2.60
C LYS A 56 2.82 -16.09 1.89
N GLU A 57 1.60 -16.53 2.24
CA GLU A 57 0.96 -17.68 1.63
C GLU A 57 0.70 -17.49 0.13
N ALA A 58 0.30 -16.30 -0.26
CA ALA A 58 -0.03 -15.94 -1.62
C ALA A 58 0.25 -14.46 -1.91
N ALA A 59 0.28 -14.12 -3.18
CA ALA A 59 0.27 -12.74 -3.67
C ALA A 59 -0.70 -12.63 -4.85
N LEU A 60 -1.25 -11.45 -5.07
CA LEU A 60 -2.14 -11.17 -6.18
C LEU A 60 -1.66 -9.95 -6.94
N PHE A 61 -1.51 -10.10 -8.25
CA PHE A 61 -1.12 -9.01 -9.13
C PHE A 61 -2.33 -8.10 -9.45
N PHE A 62 -2.10 -6.80 -9.42
CA PHE A 62 -3.04 -5.78 -9.87
C PHE A 62 -2.38 -4.85 -10.88
N PRO A 63 -3.09 -4.42 -11.94
CA PRO A 63 -2.54 -3.52 -12.94
C PRO A 63 -2.34 -2.08 -12.43
N ALA A 64 -2.90 -1.72 -11.28
CA ALA A 64 -2.76 -0.41 -10.67
C ALA A 64 -2.74 -0.50 -9.14
N ALA A 65 -1.85 0.28 -8.50
CA ALA A 65 -1.73 0.34 -7.05
C ALA A 65 -3.03 0.82 -6.37
N THR A 66 -3.72 1.79 -6.94
CA THR A 66 -5.03 2.25 -6.44
C THR A 66 -6.05 1.11 -6.38
N GLN A 67 -6.05 0.19 -7.37
CA GLN A 67 -6.92 -0.97 -7.36
C GLN A 67 -6.54 -1.96 -6.26
N SER A 68 -5.24 -2.23 -6.07
CA SER A 68 -4.78 -3.12 -5.01
C SER A 68 -5.07 -2.56 -3.62
N ASN A 69 -4.86 -1.26 -3.42
CA ASN A 69 -5.17 -0.58 -2.16
C ASN A 69 -6.66 -0.67 -1.82
N LEU A 70 -7.52 -0.37 -2.80
CA LEU A 70 -8.96 -0.52 -2.63
C LEU A 70 -9.34 -1.95 -2.26
N ALA A 71 -8.85 -2.95 -3.01
CA ALA A 71 -9.13 -4.36 -2.75
C ALA A 71 -8.63 -4.79 -1.36
N ALA A 72 -7.43 -4.36 -0.95
CA ALA A 72 -6.86 -4.66 0.35
C ALA A 72 -7.73 -4.09 1.50
N VAL A 73 -8.10 -2.82 1.44
CA VAL A 73 -8.97 -2.22 2.48
C VAL A 73 -10.32 -2.92 2.54
N LEU A 74 -10.95 -3.22 1.38
CA LEU A 74 -12.25 -3.89 1.34
C LEU A 74 -12.20 -5.37 1.74
N SER A 75 -11.03 -5.98 1.74
CA SER A 75 -10.85 -7.35 2.24
C SER A 75 -10.86 -7.42 3.78
N HIS A 76 -10.54 -6.31 4.44
CA HIS A 76 -10.47 -6.21 5.90
C HIS A 76 -11.64 -5.43 6.53
N CYS A 77 -12.24 -4.50 5.79
CA CYS A 77 -13.28 -3.62 6.28
C CYS A 77 -14.63 -3.89 5.60
N GLN A 78 -15.69 -3.89 6.38
CA GLN A 78 -17.08 -3.90 5.90
C GLN A 78 -17.65 -2.47 5.89
N ARG A 79 -18.85 -2.31 5.34
CA ARG A 79 -19.58 -1.03 5.42
C ARG A 79 -19.82 -0.64 6.86
N GLY A 80 -19.41 0.57 7.21
CA GLY A 80 -19.52 1.11 8.56
C GLY A 80 -18.29 0.86 9.44
N ASP A 81 -17.35 0.03 9.01
CA ASP A 81 -16.05 -0.08 9.69
C ASP A 81 -15.16 1.11 9.34
N GLU A 82 -14.10 1.27 10.12
CA GLU A 82 -13.07 2.28 9.87
C GLU A 82 -11.67 1.66 9.82
N TYR A 83 -10.76 2.42 9.21
CA TYR A 83 -9.33 2.11 9.20
C TYR A 83 -8.50 3.33 9.57
N ILE A 84 -7.44 3.11 10.36
CA ILE A 84 -6.49 4.15 10.75
C ILE A 84 -5.51 4.37 9.60
N ILE A 85 -5.18 5.64 9.32
CA ILE A 85 -4.29 6.01 8.22
C ILE A 85 -3.58 7.34 8.54
N GLY A 86 -2.35 7.49 8.04
CA GLY A 86 -1.66 8.77 8.11
C GLY A 86 -2.35 9.85 7.26
N ARG A 87 -2.46 11.07 7.82
CA ARG A 87 -3.16 12.20 7.19
C ARG A 87 -2.67 12.54 5.78
N ASN A 88 -1.41 12.28 5.47
CA ASN A 88 -0.77 12.58 4.19
C ASN A 88 -0.53 11.34 3.31
N TYR A 89 -1.12 10.19 3.65
CA TYR A 89 -0.93 8.95 2.90
C TYR A 89 -1.75 8.91 1.61
N HIS A 90 -1.23 8.22 0.61
CA HIS A 90 -1.75 8.18 -0.76
C HIS A 90 -3.21 7.71 -0.83
N ILE A 91 -3.57 6.65 -0.11
CA ILE A 91 -4.95 6.11 -0.08
C ILE A 91 -5.95 7.19 0.34
N LEU A 92 -5.58 8.06 1.28
CA LEU A 92 -6.45 9.12 1.78
C LEU A 92 -6.60 10.28 0.80
N ILE A 93 -5.46 10.75 0.24
CA ILE A 93 -5.42 12.04 -0.47
C ILE A 93 -5.43 11.92 -2.00
N ASN A 94 -5.03 10.77 -2.57
CA ASN A 94 -4.82 10.62 -4.02
C ASN A 94 -5.71 9.54 -4.67
N GLU A 95 -6.60 8.87 -3.94
CA GLU A 95 -7.42 7.76 -4.46
C GLU A 95 -8.93 8.06 -4.45
N VAL A 96 -9.27 9.35 -4.52
CA VAL A 96 -10.65 9.85 -4.73
C VAL A 96 -11.65 9.29 -3.70
N SER A 97 -11.19 9.03 -2.47
CA SER A 97 -12.00 8.42 -1.40
C SER A 97 -12.67 7.09 -1.80
N GLY A 98 -12.00 6.31 -2.67
CA GLY A 98 -12.56 5.07 -3.24
C GLY A 98 -13.03 4.07 -2.17
N THR A 99 -12.29 3.92 -1.08
CA THR A 99 -12.63 3.03 0.05
C THR A 99 -13.94 3.42 0.74
N ALA A 100 -14.19 4.71 0.92
CA ALA A 100 -15.44 5.21 1.48
C ALA A 100 -16.57 5.15 0.46
N ALA A 101 -16.33 5.60 -0.78
CA ALA A 101 -17.37 5.69 -1.82
C ALA A 101 -17.88 4.32 -2.28
N LEU A 102 -16.99 3.35 -2.47
CA LEU A 102 -17.33 2.03 -2.99
C LEU A 102 -17.53 1.00 -1.87
N GLY A 103 -16.67 1.03 -0.84
CA GLY A 103 -16.68 0.07 0.25
C GLY A 103 -17.51 0.49 1.45
N GLY A 104 -17.68 1.79 1.66
CA GLY A 104 -18.30 2.32 2.86
C GLY A 104 -17.41 2.19 4.11
N ALA A 105 -16.10 1.94 3.91
CA ALA A 105 -15.10 1.95 4.98
C ALA A 105 -14.62 3.38 5.23
N ALA A 106 -14.69 3.85 6.47
CA ALA A 106 -14.35 5.23 6.81
C ALA A 106 -12.85 5.36 7.12
N PRO A 107 -12.12 6.29 6.46
CA PRO A 107 -10.77 6.60 6.89
C PRO A 107 -10.78 7.38 8.21
N TRP A 108 -9.93 6.99 9.14
CA TRP A 108 -9.65 7.73 10.36
C TRP A 108 -8.21 8.26 10.33
N PRO A 109 -8.01 9.49 9.81
CA PRO A 109 -6.68 10.03 9.65
C PRO A 109 -6.10 10.48 10.99
N ILE A 110 -4.87 10.06 11.26
CA ILE A 110 -4.06 10.53 12.38
C ILE A 110 -2.85 11.33 11.90
N GLU A 111 -2.34 12.19 12.76
CA GLU A 111 -1.22 13.06 12.42
C GLU A 111 0.07 12.25 12.23
N THR A 112 0.88 12.70 11.30
CA THR A 112 2.22 12.18 11.03
C THR A 112 3.27 13.22 11.37
N ASP A 113 4.51 12.82 11.57
CA ASP A 113 5.63 13.76 11.60
C ASP A 113 5.91 14.34 10.20
N GLU A 114 6.94 15.18 10.08
CA GLU A 114 7.34 15.78 8.79
C GLU A 114 7.79 14.74 7.76
N GLY A 115 8.28 13.58 8.20
CA GLY A 115 8.68 12.44 7.37
C GLY A 115 7.54 11.52 6.97
N GLY A 116 6.34 11.76 7.49
CA GLY A 116 5.16 10.91 7.26
C GLY A 116 5.04 9.73 8.22
N SER A 117 5.85 9.67 9.27
CA SER A 117 5.83 8.57 10.25
C SER A 117 4.66 8.72 11.23
N LEU A 118 4.07 7.59 11.59
CA LEU A 118 3.12 7.45 12.68
C LEU A 118 3.83 7.05 13.98
N THR A 119 3.17 7.21 15.11
CA THR A 119 3.63 6.68 16.39
C THR A 119 2.71 5.57 16.89
N ALA A 120 3.27 4.59 17.59
CA ALA A 120 2.51 3.50 18.21
C ALA A 120 1.46 4.04 19.21
N GLU A 121 1.79 5.13 19.93
CA GLU A 121 0.86 5.78 20.85
C GLU A 121 -0.36 6.34 20.13
N ALA A 122 -0.15 7.12 19.04
CA ALA A 122 -1.24 7.69 18.25
C ALA A 122 -2.13 6.59 17.63
N VAL A 123 -1.55 5.46 17.22
CA VAL A 123 -2.31 4.30 16.72
C VAL A 123 -3.19 3.72 17.83
N ARG A 124 -2.64 3.48 19.04
CA ARG A 124 -3.42 2.95 20.17
C ARG A 124 -4.56 3.87 20.57
N GLU A 125 -4.30 5.18 20.62
CA GLU A 125 -5.32 6.19 20.96
C GLU A 125 -6.44 6.30 19.91
N ALA A 126 -6.13 5.99 18.64
CA ALA A 126 -7.09 6.04 17.54
C ALA A 126 -8.03 4.84 17.50
N VAL A 127 -7.64 3.70 18.10
CA VAL A 127 -8.51 2.52 18.18
C VAL A 127 -9.70 2.79 19.09
N LYS A 128 -10.88 2.56 18.58
CA LYS A 128 -12.12 2.84 19.32
C LYS A 128 -12.54 1.64 20.17
N GLU A 129 -12.93 1.94 21.40
CA GLU A 129 -13.61 0.95 22.22
C GLU A 129 -14.97 0.56 21.61
N PRO A 130 -15.39 -0.70 21.75
CA PRO A 130 -16.68 -1.15 21.27
C PRO A 130 -17.84 -0.33 21.87
N ASP A 131 -18.56 0.41 21.03
CA ASP A 131 -19.69 1.24 21.39
C ASP A 131 -20.67 1.31 20.22
N GLN A 132 -21.98 1.37 20.49
CA GLN A 132 -23.01 1.45 19.46
C GLN A 132 -22.95 2.74 18.60
N HIS A 133 -22.21 3.75 19.04
CA HIS A 133 -22.04 5.03 18.34
C HIS A 133 -20.74 5.13 17.56
N HIS A 134 -19.85 4.13 17.71
CA HIS A 134 -18.55 4.13 17.05
C HIS A 134 -18.46 3.08 15.92
N PRO A 135 -17.79 3.39 14.82
CA PRO A 135 -17.39 2.36 13.87
C PRO A 135 -16.38 1.41 14.53
N VAL A 136 -16.31 0.19 14.01
CA VAL A 136 -15.28 -0.76 14.46
C VAL A 136 -13.99 -0.46 13.69
N THR A 137 -12.91 -0.19 14.42
CA THR A 137 -11.57 -0.04 13.84
C THR A 137 -11.04 -1.40 13.44
N ARG A 138 -10.70 -1.60 12.15
CA ARG A 138 -10.34 -2.91 11.59
C ARG A 138 -8.94 -3.02 11.04
N LEU A 139 -8.33 -1.91 10.65
CA LEU A 139 -7.11 -1.94 9.88
C LEU A 139 -6.24 -0.73 10.19
N LEU A 140 -4.93 -0.93 10.24
CA LEU A 140 -3.94 0.13 10.15
C LEU A 140 -3.32 0.12 8.75
N CYS A 141 -3.44 1.23 8.01
CA CYS A 141 -2.78 1.42 6.74
C CYS A 141 -1.44 2.13 6.92
N LEU A 142 -0.37 1.52 6.43
CA LEU A 142 0.98 2.10 6.40
C LEU A 142 1.39 2.38 4.96
N GLU A 143 2.28 3.36 4.77
CA GLU A 143 2.82 3.73 3.46
C GLU A 143 4.35 3.82 3.53
N ASN A 144 5.02 3.32 2.50
CA ASN A 144 6.46 3.47 2.31
C ASN A 144 6.77 3.47 0.80
N THR A 145 7.32 4.55 0.27
CA THR A 145 7.75 5.82 0.91
C THR A 145 6.60 6.82 1.00
N VAL A 146 6.59 7.67 2.04
CA VAL A 146 5.61 8.77 2.14
C VAL A 146 6.20 10.02 1.48
N HIS A 147 5.66 10.43 0.34
CA HIS A 147 6.17 11.57 -0.46
C HIS A 147 7.69 11.51 -0.72
N GLY A 148 8.25 10.31 -0.88
CA GLY A 148 9.67 10.10 -1.08
C GLY A 148 10.49 9.95 0.21
N SER A 149 9.89 10.13 1.38
CA SER A 149 10.52 9.89 2.67
C SER A 149 10.43 8.41 3.04
N PRO A 150 11.55 7.68 3.20
CA PRO A 150 11.52 6.28 3.59
C PRO A 150 11.11 6.14 5.07
N GLN A 151 10.28 5.15 5.33
CA GLN A 151 9.92 4.79 6.70
C GLN A 151 10.92 3.74 7.22
N PRO A 152 11.51 3.92 8.41
CA PRO A 152 12.41 2.95 9.01
C PRO A 152 11.73 1.59 9.22
N VAL A 153 12.46 0.50 8.96
CA VAL A 153 11.90 -0.86 9.07
C VAL A 153 11.51 -1.20 10.51
N ASP A 154 12.31 -0.80 11.49
CA ASP A 154 12.03 -0.97 12.91
C ASP A 154 10.77 -0.23 13.36
N LEU A 155 10.51 0.96 12.80
CA LEU A 155 9.25 1.66 13.02
C LEU A 155 8.05 0.89 12.43
N ILE A 156 8.18 0.37 11.21
CA ILE A 156 7.12 -0.44 10.58
C ILE A 156 6.84 -1.70 11.41
N ASP A 157 7.88 -2.34 11.92
CA ASP A 157 7.76 -3.52 12.80
C ASP A 157 7.03 -3.17 14.10
N ASP A 158 7.37 -2.05 14.76
CA ASP A 158 6.71 -1.58 15.99
C ASP A 158 5.22 -1.25 15.73
N LEU A 159 4.92 -0.53 14.65
CA LEU A 159 3.54 -0.22 14.27
C LEU A 159 2.73 -1.47 13.92
N THR A 160 3.36 -2.45 13.26
CA THR A 160 2.73 -3.73 12.93
C THR A 160 2.46 -4.56 14.19
N ALA A 161 3.40 -4.58 15.15
CA ALA A 161 3.19 -5.22 16.45
C ALA A 161 2.05 -4.54 17.21
N THR A 162 2.04 -3.20 17.23
CA THR A 162 0.99 -2.42 17.87
C THR A 162 -0.39 -2.70 17.26
N ALA A 163 -0.49 -2.78 15.92
CA ALA A 163 -1.74 -3.13 15.25
C ALA A 163 -2.26 -4.52 15.68
N ARG A 164 -1.37 -5.52 15.74
CA ARG A 164 -1.72 -6.87 16.22
C ARG A 164 -2.19 -6.88 17.67
N ASP A 165 -1.51 -6.14 18.55
CA ASP A 165 -1.89 -6.01 19.97
C ASP A 165 -3.28 -5.38 20.11
N CYS A 166 -3.66 -4.50 19.18
CA CYS A 166 -4.98 -3.89 19.09
C CYS A 166 -6.01 -4.71 18.29
N SER A 167 -5.67 -5.91 17.84
CA SER A 167 -6.53 -6.79 17.03
C SER A 167 -6.94 -6.20 15.67
N LEU A 168 -6.04 -5.42 15.07
CA LEU A 168 -6.19 -4.86 13.72
C LEU A 168 -5.53 -5.76 12.67
#